data_d704d95054468f1180c743093cf67a01
#
_entry.id   d704d95054468f1180c743093cf67a01
#
_cell.length_a   1.000
_cell.length_b   1.000
_cell.length_c   1.000
_cell.angle_alpha   90.00
_cell.angle_beta   90.00
_cell.angle_gamma   90.00
#
_symmetry.space_group_name_H-M   'P 1'
#
loop_
_entity.id
_entity.type
_entity.pdbx_description
1 polymer ?
#
loop_
_entity_poly.entity_id
_entity_poly.type
_entity_poly.pdbx_seq_one_letter_code
_entity_poly.pdbx_strand_id
1 'polypeptide(L)'
;MVTGVMLTRAQPFHKGHMDVVNQILKENERCLIVIGSANKCNTERNPLIITDRTRMITHVLKWHNLTQSKVQLLPLCDWSMENAYQYAQEWGNFLYYNIVNAIQQKEFAFYYNDDPETVKRWFNPDISKRVTVRSSVRVRDVSGTNIRDAILSHNEEYLKKMLDPPVLEELDYIRFMLQKSNKPDYILP
;
A
#
# COMPACT_ATOMS: atom_id res chain seq x y z
N MET A 1 11.35 20.48 -0.56
CA MET A 1 10.83 19.43 0.35
C MET A 1 10.76 18.12 -0.43
N VAL A 2 11.40 17.05 0.05
CA VAL A 2 11.36 15.75 -0.64
C VAL A 2 10.24 14.91 -0.02
N THR A 3 9.39 14.34 -0.86
CA THR A 3 8.35 13.40 -0.45
C THR A 3 8.81 11.98 -0.76
N GLY A 4 8.73 11.09 0.22
CA GLY A 4 8.87 9.66 -0.01
C GLY A 4 7.51 9.02 -0.29
N VAL A 5 7.47 8.07 -1.21
CA VAL A 5 6.25 7.42 -1.69
C VAL A 5 6.36 5.92 -1.51
N MET A 6 5.33 5.29 -0.98
CA MET A 6 5.18 3.84 -0.99
C MET A 6 3.88 3.43 -1.66
N LEU A 7 3.89 2.26 -2.32
CA LEU A 7 2.70 1.64 -2.91
C LEU A 7 2.36 0.37 -2.12
N THR A 8 1.12 0.27 -1.67
CA THR A 8 0.62 -0.92 -0.97
C THR A 8 -0.86 -1.15 -1.24
N ARG A 9 -1.32 -2.39 -1.12
CA ARG A 9 -2.76 -2.70 -1.12
C ARG A 9 -3.39 -2.56 0.27
N ALA A 10 -2.61 -2.72 1.33
CA ALA A 10 -3.05 -2.64 2.73
C ALA A 10 -4.29 -3.51 3.03
N GLN A 11 -4.17 -4.82 2.81
CA GLN A 11 -5.26 -5.80 2.95
C GLN A 11 -5.00 -6.85 4.06
N PRO A 12 -5.05 -6.48 5.35
CA PRO A 12 -5.12 -5.13 5.92
C PRO A 12 -3.75 -4.44 6.06
N PHE A 13 -3.76 -3.21 6.57
CA PHE A 13 -2.55 -2.49 6.95
C PHE A 13 -1.92 -3.15 8.19
N HIS A 14 -0.60 -3.31 8.22
CA HIS A 14 0.13 -4.01 9.29
C HIS A 14 1.43 -3.29 9.66
N LYS A 15 2.07 -3.70 10.77
CA LYS A 15 3.30 -3.06 11.28
C LYS A 15 4.45 -3.01 10.26
N GLY A 16 4.54 -3.99 9.34
CA GLY A 16 5.52 -3.92 8.26
C GLY A 16 5.32 -2.72 7.32
N HIS A 17 4.07 -2.28 7.10
CA HIS A 17 3.81 -1.04 6.37
C HIS A 17 4.22 0.19 7.19
N MET A 18 3.99 0.18 8.51
CA MET A 18 4.44 1.24 9.41
C MET A 18 5.97 1.35 9.47
N ASP A 19 6.68 0.23 9.41
CA ASP A 19 8.16 0.24 9.36
C ASP A 19 8.64 1.01 8.11
N VAL A 20 7.98 0.83 6.96
CA VAL A 20 8.28 1.59 5.73
C VAL A 20 7.90 3.07 5.87
N VAL A 21 6.74 3.39 6.46
CA VAL A 21 6.37 4.79 6.74
C VAL A 21 7.41 5.48 7.63
N ASN A 22 7.87 4.80 8.68
CA ASN A 22 8.89 5.33 9.58
C ASN A 22 10.25 5.52 8.87
N GLN A 23 10.65 4.60 8.00
CA GLN A 23 11.83 4.76 7.17
C GLN A 23 11.69 6.01 6.27
N ILE A 24 10.57 6.13 5.57
CA ILE A 24 10.30 7.27 4.69
C ILE A 24 10.40 8.59 5.46
N LEU A 25 9.76 8.69 6.63
CA LEU A 25 9.76 9.92 7.43
C LEU A 25 11.11 10.23 8.08
N LYS A 26 11.99 9.24 8.23
CA LYS A 26 13.37 9.45 8.66
C LYS A 26 14.25 10.04 7.54
N GLU A 27 13.96 9.67 6.30
CA GLU A 27 14.77 10.03 5.13
C GLU A 27 14.16 11.19 4.32
N ASN A 28 12.87 11.51 4.54
CA ASN A 28 12.14 12.54 3.81
C ASN A 28 11.24 13.33 4.75
N GLU A 29 10.81 14.52 4.32
CA GLU A 29 9.96 15.39 5.14
C GLU A 29 8.51 14.92 5.21
N ARG A 30 8.03 14.24 4.17
CA ARG A 30 6.64 13.74 4.03
C ARG A 30 6.62 12.33 3.46
N CYS A 31 5.55 11.63 3.75
CA CYS A 31 5.24 10.32 3.19
C CYS A 31 3.91 10.38 2.42
N LEU A 32 3.89 9.82 1.20
CA LEU A 32 2.67 9.51 0.49
C LEU A 32 2.47 8.00 0.47
N ILE A 33 1.36 7.51 1.00
CA ILE A 33 0.93 6.12 0.88
C ILE A 33 -0.05 6.03 -0.29
N VAL A 34 0.39 5.42 -1.39
CA VAL A 34 -0.49 5.06 -2.50
C VAL A 34 -1.17 3.74 -2.16
N ILE A 35 -2.50 3.75 -2.08
CA ILE A 35 -3.31 2.57 -1.78
C ILE A 35 -3.79 2.00 -3.11
N GLY A 36 -3.06 1.03 -3.65
CA GLY A 36 -3.36 0.40 -4.94
C GLY A 36 -4.63 -0.47 -4.91
N SER A 37 -5.04 -0.90 -6.10
CA SER A 37 -6.27 -1.71 -6.30
C SER A 37 -7.50 -1.08 -5.62
N ALA A 38 -7.66 0.25 -5.73
CA ALA A 38 -8.74 0.97 -5.07
C ALA A 38 -10.12 0.58 -5.60
N ASN A 39 -10.20 0.12 -6.85
CA ASN A 39 -11.40 -0.38 -7.52
C ASN A 39 -11.68 -1.87 -7.28
N LYS A 40 -10.84 -2.58 -6.49
CA LYS A 40 -11.02 -4.01 -6.22
C LYS A 40 -11.51 -4.23 -4.79
N CYS A 41 -12.49 -5.13 -4.66
CA CYS A 41 -13.01 -5.58 -3.37
C CYS A 41 -13.67 -6.96 -3.48
N ASN A 42 -13.96 -7.57 -2.33
CA ASN A 42 -14.65 -8.87 -2.22
C ASN A 42 -13.95 -10.02 -2.98
N THR A 43 -12.63 -9.92 -3.15
CA THR A 43 -11.81 -11.00 -3.72
C THR A 43 -10.85 -11.53 -2.67
N GLU A 44 -10.31 -12.72 -2.90
CA GLU A 44 -9.34 -13.34 -1.99
C GLU A 44 -8.14 -12.43 -1.71
N ARG A 45 -7.63 -11.75 -2.73
CA ARG A 45 -6.48 -10.83 -2.61
C ARG A 45 -6.85 -9.44 -2.14
N ASN A 46 -8.09 -9.00 -2.37
CA ASN A 46 -8.62 -7.68 -2.02
C ASN A 46 -9.97 -7.82 -1.29
N PRO A 47 -10.02 -8.39 -0.08
CA PRO A 47 -11.26 -8.56 0.67
C PRO A 47 -11.90 -7.23 1.08
N LEU A 48 -11.10 -6.22 1.41
CA LEU A 48 -11.56 -4.96 1.96
C LEU A 48 -11.74 -3.89 0.87
N ILE A 49 -12.83 -3.14 0.95
CA ILE A 49 -13.07 -1.97 0.08
C ILE A 49 -12.12 -0.84 0.42
N ILE A 50 -11.96 0.11 -0.50
CA ILE A 50 -11.00 1.21 -0.34
C ILE A 50 -11.29 2.12 0.86
N THR A 51 -12.56 2.36 1.16
CA THR A 51 -12.97 3.17 2.31
C THR A 51 -12.54 2.57 3.64
N ASP A 52 -12.67 1.25 3.80
CA ASP A 52 -12.23 0.56 5.03
C ASP A 52 -10.71 0.59 5.17
N ARG A 53 -9.99 0.33 4.09
CA ARG A 53 -8.52 0.40 4.09
C ARG A 53 -8.03 1.79 4.46
N THR A 54 -8.62 2.83 3.86
CA THR A 54 -8.29 4.23 4.15
C THR A 54 -8.58 4.58 5.61
N ARG A 55 -9.73 4.14 6.13
CA ARG A 55 -10.12 4.35 7.53
C ARG A 55 -9.14 3.66 8.49
N MET A 56 -8.82 2.38 8.28
CA MET A 56 -7.86 1.63 9.10
C MET A 56 -6.48 2.29 9.10
N ILE A 57 -5.96 2.67 7.93
CA ILE A 57 -4.67 3.38 7.83
C ILE A 57 -4.73 4.69 8.62
N THR A 58 -5.78 5.47 8.44
CA THR A 58 -5.95 6.75 9.15
C THR A 58 -5.96 6.55 10.67
N HIS A 59 -6.64 5.52 11.18
CA HIS A 59 -6.65 5.20 12.61
C HIS A 59 -5.28 4.78 13.12
N VAL A 60 -4.54 3.96 12.36
CA VAL A 60 -3.16 3.58 12.71
C VAL A 60 -2.24 4.81 12.71
N LEU A 61 -2.30 5.65 11.68
CA LEU A 61 -1.49 6.87 11.62
C LEU A 61 -1.78 7.79 12.83
N LYS A 62 -3.06 7.95 13.17
CA LYS A 62 -3.48 8.71 14.35
C LYS A 62 -2.96 8.09 15.65
N TRP A 63 -2.99 6.76 15.78
CA TRP A 63 -2.43 6.03 16.91
C TRP A 63 -0.93 6.32 17.09
N HIS A 64 -0.19 6.44 15.98
CA HIS A 64 1.23 6.82 15.96
C HIS A 64 1.48 8.34 16.01
N ASN A 65 0.46 9.16 16.29
CA ASN A 65 0.55 10.63 16.30
C ASN A 65 1.03 11.24 14.97
N LEU A 66 0.77 10.57 13.85
CA LEU A 66 1.10 11.07 12.52
C LEU A 66 -0.09 11.82 11.93
N THR A 67 0.16 13.08 11.56
CA THR A 67 -0.86 13.97 10.98
C THR A 67 -0.87 13.91 9.45
N GLN A 68 -1.96 14.41 8.84
CA GLN A 68 -2.07 14.51 7.38
C GLN A 68 -1.00 15.43 6.75
N SER A 69 -0.43 16.36 7.52
CA SER A 69 0.69 17.17 7.06
C SER A 69 1.98 16.38 6.88
N LYS A 70 2.12 15.24 7.57
CA LYS A 70 3.27 14.32 7.48
C LYS A 70 3.02 13.13 6.57
N VAL A 71 1.82 12.55 6.63
CA VAL A 71 1.46 11.36 5.84
C VAL A 71 0.16 11.59 5.10
N GLN A 72 0.23 11.57 3.78
CA GLN A 72 -0.91 11.70 2.88
C GLN A 72 -1.30 10.33 2.32
N LEU A 73 -2.59 10.10 2.07
CA LEU A 73 -3.12 8.89 1.45
C LEU A 73 -3.62 9.20 0.04
N LEU A 74 -3.29 8.33 -0.91
CA LEU A 74 -3.76 8.40 -2.30
C LEU A 74 -4.36 7.04 -2.70
N PRO A 75 -5.68 6.87 -2.66
CA PRO A 75 -6.33 5.74 -3.30
C PRO A 75 -6.10 5.78 -4.81
N LEU A 76 -5.63 4.66 -5.38
CA LEU A 76 -5.35 4.54 -6.80
C LEU A 76 -5.96 3.26 -7.37
N CYS A 77 -6.81 3.40 -8.37
CA CYS A 77 -7.39 2.29 -9.10
C CYS A 77 -6.30 1.55 -9.90
N ASP A 78 -6.42 0.23 -9.99
CA ASP A 78 -5.62 -0.48 -10.97
C ASP A 78 -6.07 -0.03 -12.37
N TRP A 79 -5.10 0.32 -13.19
CA TRP A 79 -5.32 0.37 -14.62
C TRP A 79 -5.60 -1.07 -15.06
N SER A 80 -6.73 -1.31 -15.71
CA SER A 80 -7.14 -2.64 -16.14
C SER A 80 -6.03 -3.32 -16.91
N MET A 81 -5.65 -4.56 -16.54
CA MET A 81 -4.93 -5.31 -17.53
C MET A 81 -4.81 -6.78 -17.24
N GLU A 82 -5.21 -7.55 -18.19
CA GLU A 82 -5.00 -8.99 -18.24
C GLU A 82 -3.51 -9.35 -18.38
N ASN A 83 -2.63 -8.41 -18.83
CA ASN A 83 -1.20 -8.62 -19.01
C ASN A 83 -0.38 -7.45 -18.44
N ALA A 84 -0.17 -7.44 -17.13
CA ALA A 84 0.55 -6.39 -16.42
C ALA A 84 1.98 -6.09 -16.95
N TYR A 85 2.66 -7.09 -17.53
CA TYR A 85 4.02 -6.92 -18.06
C TYR A 85 4.08 -6.15 -19.39
N GLN A 86 3.07 -6.29 -20.23
CA GLN A 86 3.02 -5.63 -21.54
C GLN A 86 2.81 -4.12 -21.43
N TYR A 87 2.15 -3.68 -20.37
CA TYR A 87 1.75 -2.27 -20.16
C TYR A 87 2.41 -1.65 -18.92
N ALA A 88 3.59 -2.15 -18.55
CA ALA A 88 4.28 -1.69 -17.35
C ALA A 88 4.58 -0.18 -17.37
N GLN A 89 4.92 0.37 -18.55
CA GLN A 89 5.22 1.80 -18.68
C GLN A 89 3.97 2.67 -18.63
N GLU A 90 2.86 2.24 -19.22
CA GLU A 90 1.58 2.94 -19.12
C GLU A 90 1.09 2.98 -17.67
N TRP A 91 1.21 1.85 -16.97
CA TRP A 91 0.95 1.80 -15.53
C TRP A 91 1.86 2.75 -14.75
N GLY A 92 3.16 2.72 -15.02
CA GLY A 92 4.13 3.59 -14.36
C GLY A 92 3.89 5.07 -14.64
N ASN A 93 3.53 5.42 -15.87
CA ASN A 93 3.16 6.78 -16.24
C ASN A 93 1.89 7.22 -15.48
N PHE A 94 0.87 6.38 -15.45
CA PHE A 94 -0.36 6.64 -14.71
C PHE A 94 -0.07 6.84 -13.22
N LEU A 95 0.71 5.96 -12.60
CA LEU A 95 1.15 6.07 -11.22
C LEU A 95 1.90 7.39 -10.97
N TYR A 96 2.88 7.71 -11.81
CA TYR A 96 3.69 8.92 -11.69
C TYR A 96 2.85 10.19 -11.72
N TYR A 97 1.96 10.34 -12.71
CA TYR A 97 1.15 11.55 -12.84
C TYR A 97 0.15 11.71 -11.68
N ASN A 98 -0.42 10.62 -11.16
CA ASN A 98 -1.27 10.67 -9.98
C ASN A 98 -0.49 11.08 -8.73
N ILE A 99 0.73 10.56 -8.53
CA ILE A 99 1.62 10.98 -7.43
C ILE A 99 1.95 12.46 -7.56
N VAL A 100 2.46 12.91 -8.72
CA VAL A 100 2.81 14.31 -8.97
C VAL A 100 1.63 15.25 -8.70
N ASN A 101 0.43 14.87 -9.14
CA ASN A 101 -0.77 15.65 -8.88
C ASN A 101 -1.13 15.70 -7.39
N ALA A 102 -0.92 14.62 -6.64
CA ALA A 102 -1.21 14.57 -5.20
C ALA A 102 -0.21 15.39 -4.37
N ILE A 103 1.09 15.28 -4.66
CA ILE A 103 2.14 15.96 -3.87
C ILE A 103 2.57 17.32 -4.44
N GLN A 104 2.12 17.67 -5.65
CA GLN A 104 2.49 18.91 -6.37
C GLN A 104 4.02 19.06 -6.55
N GLN A 105 4.72 17.93 -6.76
CA GLN A 105 6.16 17.84 -6.96
C GLN A 105 6.45 16.84 -8.09
N LYS A 106 7.38 17.18 -8.98
CA LYS A 106 7.76 16.30 -10.11
C LYS A 106 8.82 15.25 -9.72
N GLU A 107 9.51 15.45 -8.61
CA GLU A 107 10.59 14.59 -8.13
C GLU A 107 10.21 14.02 -6.76
N PHE A 108 10.45 12.72 -6.56
CA PHE A 108 10.20 12.03 -5.30
C PHE A 108 11.04 10.76 -5.15
N ALA A 109 11.15 10.27 -3.91
CA ALA A 109 11.75 8.98 -3.61
C ALA A 109 10.65 7.90 -3.57
N PHE A 110 10.80 6.81 -4.33
CA PHE A 110 9.86 5.70 -4.38
C PHE A 110 10.43 4.48 -3.65
N TYR A 111 9.77 4.06 -2.58
CA TYR A 111 10.20 2.94 -1.73
C TYR A 111 9.47 1.66 -2.11
N TYR A 112 10.23 0.62 -2.45
CA TYR A 112 9.69 -0.64 -2.93
C TYR A 112 10.44 -1.84 -2.35
N ASN A 113 9.72 -2.93 -2.08
CA ASN A 113 10.27 -4.11 -1.39
C ASN A 113 10.95 -5.11 -2.32
N ASP A 114 10.56 -5.12 -3.59
CA ASP A 114 11.07 -6.07 -4.56
C ASP A 114 12.31 -5.50 -5.29
N ASP A 115 12.77 -6.21 -6.30
CA ASP A 115 13.89 -5.77 -7.11
C ASP A 115 13.70 -4.36 -7.67
N PRO A 116 14.59 -3.40 -7.34
CA PRO A 116 14.54 -2.03 -7.84
C PRO A 116 14.50 -1.95 -9.38
N GLU A 117 15.09 -2.91 -10.08
CA GLU A 117 15.07 -2.96 -11.55
C GLU A 117 13.67 -3.21 -12.10
N THR A 118 12.83 -3.94 -11.37
CA THR A 118 11.42 -4.12 -11.73
C THR A 118 10.68 -2.78 -11.73
N VAL A 119 10.90 -1.96 -10.70
CA VAL A 119 10.27 -0.62 -10.60
C VAL A 119 10.79 0.33 -11.65
N LYS A 120 12.07 0.31 -11.95
CA LYS A 120 12.65 1.15 -13.01
C LYS A 120 12.03 0.89 -14.38
N ARG A 121 11.59 -0.33 -14.67
CA ARG A 121 10.90 -0.69 -15.92
C ARG A 121 9.49 -0.09 -16.03
N TRP A 122 8.88 0.31 -14.91
CA TRP A 122 7.57 0.97 -14.92
C TRP A 122 7.63 2.38 -15.47
N PHE A 123 8.77 3.03 -15.38
CA PHE A 123 8.93 4.44 -15.75
C PHE A 123 9.66 4.56 -17.08
N ASN A 124 9.13 5.40 -17.96
CA ASN A 124 9.87 5.78 -19.16
C ASN A 124 11.15 6.54 -18.78
N PRO A 125 12.12 6.70 -19.72
CA PRO A 125 13.41 7.32 -19.42
C PRO A 125 13.35 8.74 -18.83
N ASP A 126 12.35 9.53 -19.20
CA ASP A 126 12.19 10.90 -18.70
C ASP A 126 11.62 10.94 -17.28
N ILE A 127 10.69 10.04 -16.95
CA ILE A 127 10.18 9.88 -15.60
C ILE A 127 11.24 9.25 -14.68
N SER A 128 12.00 8.28 -15.17
CA SER A 128 13.07 7.62 -14.39
C SER A 128 14.14 8.58 -13.88
N LYS A 129 14.38 9.70 -14.57
CA LYS A 129 15.29 10.76 -14.10
C LYS A 129 14.76 11.54 -12.90
N ARG A 130 13.45 11.45 -12.62
CA ARG A 130 12.74 12.22 -11.58
C ARG A 130 12.34 11.36 -10.38
N VAL A 131 12.40 10.05 -10.51
CA VAL A 131 12.01 9.09 -9.47
C VAL A 131 13.24 8.37 -8.95
N THR A 132 13.60 8.66 -7.71
CA THR A 132 14.69 7.94 -7.02
C THR A 132 14.11 6.67 -6.41
N VAL A 133 14.36 5.50 -7.01
CA VAL A 133 13.93 4.22 -6.44
C VAL A 133 14.82 3.83 -5.28
N ARG A 134 14.23 3.51 -4.13
CA ARG A 134 14.90 3.07 -2.91
C ARG A 134 14.33 1.74 -2.42
N SER A 135 15.19 0.88 -1.91
CA SER A 135 14.73 -0.32 -1.23
C SER A 135 14.05 0.04 0.09
N SER A 136 12.86 -0.50 0.32
CA SER A 136 12.24 -0.41 1.63
C SER A 136 12.77 -1.49 2.56
N VAL A 137 12.95 -1.15 3.84
CA VAL A 137 13.39 -2.11 4.86
C VAL A 137 12.32 -3.17 5.10
N ARG A 138 12.76 -4.42 5.19
CA ARG A 138 11.94 -5.54 5.63
C ARG A 138 12.36 -5.94 7.05
N VAL A 139 11.90 -5.17 8.03
CA VAL A 139 12.24 -5.40 9.44
C VAL A 139 11.50 -6.62 10.01
N ARG A 140 10.32 -6.92 9.47
CA ARG A 140 9.44 -8.00 9.94
C ARG A 140 9.15 -8.97 8.81
N ASP A 141 9.12 -10.25 9.14
CA ASP A 141 8.59 -11.26 8.22
C ASP A 141 7.07 -11.27 8.30
N VAL A 142 6.46 -10.29 7.63
CA VAL A 142 5.01 -10.08 7.58
C VAL A 142 4.57 -9.76 6.16
N SER A 143 3.46 -10.36 5.75
CA SER A 143 2.79 -10.08 4.49
C SER A 143 1.28 -10.00 4.69
N GLY A 144 0.58 -9.31 3.80
CA GLY A 144 -0.88 -9.28 3.83
C GLY A 144 -1.50 -10.69 3.74
N THR A 145 -0.86 -11.63 3.04
CA THR A 145 -1.29 -13.02 2.96
C THR A 145 -1.17 -13.70 4.33
N ASN A 146 0.01 -13.65 4.97
CA ASN A 146 0.19 -14.26 6.30
C ASN A 146 -0.76 -13.68 7.35
N ILE A 147 -1.07 -12.38 7.26
CA ILE A 147 -2.06 -11.76 8.15
C ILE A 147 -3.46 -12.32 7.90
N ARG A 148 -3.89 -12.43 6.63
CA ARG A 148 -5.22 -12.99 6.30
C ARG A 148 -5.35 -14.44 6.75
N ASP A 149 -4.33 -15.25 6.54
CA ASP A 149 -4.28 -16.65 7.01
C ASP A 149 -4.35 -16.74 8.54
N ALA A 150 -3.63 -15.86 9.24
CA ALA A 150 -3.67 -15.78 10.70
C ALA A 150 -5.05 -15.34 11.23
N ILE A 151 -5.75 -14.43 10.53
CA ILE A 151 -7.12 -14.02 10.88
C ILE A 151 -8.10 -15.19 10.73
N LEU A 152 -7.99 -15.95 9.64
CA LEU A 152 -8.87 -17.10 9.38
C LEU A 152 -8.59 -18.28 10.33
N SER A 153 -7.33 -18.48 10.71
CA SER A 153 -6.91 -19.52 11.64
C SER A 153 -6.96 -19.12 13.13
N HIS A 154 -7.45 -17.92 13.44
CA HIS A 154 -7.53 -17.39 14.80
C HIS A 154 -6.16 -17.38 15.55
N ASN A 155 -5.06 -17.14 14.84
CA ASN A 155 -3.73 -17.01 15.44
C ASN A 155 -3.54 -15.63 16.08
N GLU A 156 -4.20 -15.43 17.24
CA GLU A 156 -4.23 -14.13 17.92
C GLU A 156 -2.84 -13.67 18.39
N GLU A 157 -1.95 -14.58 18.77
CA GLU A 157 -0.60 -14.22 19.20
C GLU A 157 0.17 -13.54 18.06
N TYR A 158 0.15 -14.14 16.87
CA TYR A 158 0.77 -13.58 15.68
C TYR A 158 0.12 -12.24 15.29
N LEU A 159 -1.20 -12.14 15.34
CA LEU A 159 -1.93 -10.92 15.01
C LEU A 159 -1.57 -9.77 15.97
N LYS A 160 -1.53 -9.98 17.29
CA LYS A 160 -1.11 -8.98 18.28
C LYS A 160 0.33 -8.50 18.04
N LYS A 161 1.20 -9.39 17.58
CA LYS A 161 2.59 -9.07 17.25
C LYS A 161 2.69 -8.21 15.98
N MET A 162 1.86 -8.46 14.96
CA MET A 162 1.99 -7.90 13.61
C MET A 162 1.03 -6.77 13.28
N LEU A 163 -0.03 -6.58 14.05
CA LEU A 163 -1.02 -5.51 13.84
C LEU A 163 -0.97 -4.47 14.96
N ASP A 164 -1.31 -3.24 14.61
CA ASP A 164 -1.52 -2.18 15.57
C ASP A 164 -2.94 -2.25 16.17
N PRO A 165 -3.15 -1.73 17.41
CA PRO A 165 -4.43 -1.82 18.10
C PRO A 165 -5.65 -1.41 17.27
N PRO A 166 -5.63 -0.31 16.48
CA PRO A 166 -6.80 0.06 15.68
C PRO A 166 -7.22 -0.98 14.63
N VAL A 167 -6.28 -1.81 14.15
CA VAL A 167 -6.59 -2.90 13.21
C VAL A 167 -7.07 -4.14 13.96
N LEU A 168 -6.52 -4.40 15.17
CA LEU A 168 -6.97 -5.49 16.04
C LEU A 168 -8.43 -5.34 16.46
N GLU A 169 -8.89 -4.10 16.69
CA GLU A 169 -10.28 -3.80 17.02
C GLU A 169 -11.26 -4.13 15.88
N GLU A 170 -10.76 -4.24 14.64
CA GLU A 170 -11.58 -4.55 13.46
C GLU A 170 -11.47 -6.03 13.00
N LEU A 171 -10.81 -6.91 13.76
CA LEU A 171 -10.57 -8.29 13.33
C LEU A 171 -11.82 -9.07 12.96
N ASP A 172 -12.92 -8.93 13.70
CA ASP A 172 -14.17 -9.64 13.42
C ASP A 172 -14.78 -9.18 12.09
N TYR A 173 -14.73 -7.88 11.82
CA TYR A 173 -15.15 -7.34 10.53
C TYR A 173 -14.26 -7.85 9.39
N ILE A 174 -12.93 -7.80 9.55
CA ILE A 174 -12.00 -8.27 8.53
C ILE A 174 -12.19 -9.77 8.27
N ARG A 175 -12.39 -10.57 9.32
CA ARG A 175 -12.68 -12.02 9.20
C ARG A 175 -13.96 -12.27 8.42
N PHE A 176 -15.02 -11.54 8.72
CA PHE A 176 -16.28 -11.63 7.99
C PHE A 176 -16.11 -11.31 6.50
N MET A 177 -15.35 -10.26 6.17
CA MET A 177 -15.06 -9.90 4.80
C MET A 177 -14.23 -10.96 4.07
N LEU A 178 -13.24 -11.55 4.75
CA LEU A 178 -12.43 -12.65 4.22
C LEU A 178 -13.26 -13.88 3.90
N GLN A 179 -14.17 -14.27 4.78
CA GLN A 179 -15.05 -15.43 4.57
C GLN A 179 -16.02 -15.24 3.40
N LYS A 180 -16.40 -13.99 3.11
CA LYS A 180 -17.24 -13.65 1.95
C LYS A 180 -16.48 -13.48 0.64
N SER A 181 -15.18 -13.32 0.68
CA SER A 181 -14.33 -12.97 -0.45
C SER A 181 -13.86 -14.20 -1.25
N ASN A 182 -14.80 -15.00 -1.74
CA ASN A 182 -14.52 -16.22 -2.50
C ASN A 182 -14.52 -16.00 -4.03
N LYS A 183 -14.47 -14.76 -4.48
CA LYS A 183 -14.46 -14.45 -5.92
C LYS A 183 -13.01 -14.28 -6.42
N PRO A 184 -12.68 -14.81 -7.59
CA PRO A 184 -11.41 -14.49 -8.25
C PRO A 184 -11.29 -12.98 -8.47
N ASP A 185 -10.06 -12.49 -8.60
CA ASP A 185 -9.73 -11.07 -8.76
C ASP A 185 -10.19 -10.56 -10.15
N TYR A 186 -11.49 -10.42 -10.35
CA TYR A 186 -12.03 -9.78 -11.55
C TYR A 186 -12.01 -8.26 -11.38
N ILE A 187 -11.66 -7.58 -12.46
CA ILE A 187 -11.85 -6.15 -12.59
C ILE A 187 -13.36 -5.93 -12.73
N LEU A 188 -13.93 -5.12 -11.84
CA LEU A 188 -15.28 -4.61 -12.07
C LEU A 188 -15.23 -3.71 -13.30
N PRO A 189 -16.19 -3.85 -14.23
CA PRO A 189 -16.25 -3.03 -15.44
C PRO A 189 -16.38 -1.54 -15.13
#